data_552f6147a880f4a6111cb8c78e83cae9
#
_entry.id   552f6147a880f4a6111cb8c78e83cae9
#
_cell.length_a   1.000
_cell.length_b   1.000
_cell.length_c   1.000
_cell.angle_alpha   90.00
_cell.angle_beta   90.00
_cell.angle_gamma   90.00
#
_symmetry.space_group_name_H-M   'P 1'
#
loop_
_entity.id
_entity.type
_entity.pdbx_description
1 polymer ?
#
loop_
_entity_poly.entity_id
_entity_poly.type
_entity_poly.pdbx_seq_one_letter_code
_entity_poly.pdbx_strand_id
1 'polypeptide(L)'
;MLTSLQVCFNAVAPLFLIMALGYGAKCLGAISVDAVPSLNKLAFRYFMPVMLFRNLYDSSLSHAVQPRLLLFAVAAVLAMYGLSMALVLSTEKDPEKQGVKIQGMYRSNLAIIGLPLAKALVPGAYMGPVAMLAAVIVPLFNVLAVITLTVFRGEKLRPARLLRMILTNPLIIGSAVGLLFLAVDWRLPAALEAAVDQVADMASPLLLFLLGAFFRFSGLQRYRRDILLVSFVRLIVMPGILLTTAYLLGIRDTGFAGLISVFASATAIASFTMTQQMGGDSELAGDIVVATSALCIVTMFGWSLLFRQLGAF
;
A
#
# COMPACT_ATOMS: atom_id res chain seq x y z
N MET A 1 6.66 25.96 -3.76
CA MET A 1 5.25 25.51 -3.81
C MET A 1 4.93 24.73 -5.08
N LEU A 2 5.12 25.29 -6.28
CA LEU A 2 4.88 24.59 -7.55
C LEU A 2 5.66 23.26 -7.66
N THR A 3 6.91 23.22 -7.23
CA THR A 3 7.76 22.02 -7.23
C THR A 3 7.19 20.85 -6.42
N SER A 4 6.62 21.12 -5.24
CA SER A 4 6.06 20.04 -4.39
C SER A 4 4.75 19.47 -4.93
N LEU A 5 3.88 20.30 -5.51
CA LEU A 5 2.66 19.82 -6.19
C LEU A 5 3.02 19.01 -7.44
N GLN A 6 4.01 19.48 -8.21
CA GLN A 6 4.50 18.79 -9.40
C GLN A 6 5.11 17.42 -9.06
N VAL A 7 5.81 17.31 -7.93
CA VAL A 7 6.32 16.03 -7.40
C VAL A 7 5.18 15.08 -7.08
N CYS A 8 4.16 15.52 -6.33
CA CYS A 8 3.01 14.69 -6.01
C CYS A 8 2.26 14.27 -7.28
N PHE A 9 2.07 15.18 -8.23
CA PHE A 9 1.45 14.88 -9.52
C PHE A 9 2.26 13.85 -10.32
N ASN A 10 3.57 14.05 -10.45
CA ASN A 10 4.44 13.14 -11.18
C ASN A 10 4.53 11.74 -10.55
N ALA A 11 4.34 11.63 -9.24
CA ALA A 11 4.27 10.34 -8.57
C ALA A 11 2.96 9.58 -8.83
N VAL A 12 1.85 10.30 -9.07
CA VAL A 12 0.51 9.70 -9.17
C VAL A 12 0.01 9.63 -10.62
N ALA A 13 0.37 10.59 -11.48
CA ALA A 13 -0.08 10.63 -12.86
C ALA A 13 0.21 9.33 -13.66
N PRO A 14 1.39 8.69 -13.56
CA PRO A 14 1.66 7.42 -14.24
C PRO A 14 0.67 6.32 -13.84
N LEU A 15 0.21 6.30 -12.59
CA LEU A 15 -0.74 5.29 -12.11
C LEU A 15 -2.07 5.42 -12.86
N PHE A 16 -2.57 6.66 -12.99
CA PHE A 16 -3.81 6.92 -13.73
C PHE A 16 -3.68 6.67 -15.23
N LEU A 17 -2.52 6.96 -15.83
CA LEU A 17 -2.28 6.67 -17.25
C LEU A 17 -2.31 5.16 -17.51
N ILE A 18 -1.69 4.35 -16.65
CA ILE A 18 -1.71 2.89 -16.77
C ILE A 18 -3.13 2.34 -16.51
N MET A 19 -3.85 2.86 -15.53
CA MET A 19 -5.25 2.50 -15.30
C MET A 19 -6.15 2.90 -16.48
N ALA A 20 -5.95 4.10 -17.07
CA ALA A 20 -6.67 4.55 -18.24
C ALA A 20 -6.39 3.65 -19.46
N LEU A 21 -5.16 3.18 -19.63
CA LEU A 21 -4.81 2.21 -20.66
C LEU A 21 -5.58 0.88 -20.46
N GLY A 22 -5.64 0.37 -19.22
CA GLY A 22 -6.42 -0.83 -18.89
C GLY A 22 -7.92 -0.66 -19.15
N TYR A 23 -8.47 0.49 -18.76
CA TYR A 23 -9.87 0.85 -19.04
C TYR A 23 -10.14 0.96 -20.54
N GLY A 24 -9.25 1.60 -21.30
CA GLY A 24 -9.32 1.68 -22.75
C GLY A 24 -9.27 0.31 -23.42
N ALA A 25 -8.37 -0.56 -22.99
CA ALA A 25 -8.26 -1.94 -23.49
C ALA A 25 -9.57 -2.73 -23.29
N LYS A 26 -10.24 -2.54 -22.15
CA LYS A 26 -11.60 -3.10 -21.89
C LYS A 26 -12.63 -2.52 -22.86
N CYS A 27 -12.67 -1.20 -23.04
CA CYS A 27 -13.63 -0.54 -23.94
C CYS A 27 -13.45 -0.94 -25.40
N LEU A 28 -12.20 -1.21 -25.83
CA LEU A 28 -11.86 -1.69 -27.16
C LEU A 28 -12.05 -3.21 -27.35
N GLY A 29 -12.47 -3.93 -26.29
CA GLY A 29 -12.66 -5.38 -26.35
C GLY A 29 -11.36 -6.19 -26.39
N ALA A 30 -10.20 -5.56 -26.18
CA ALA A 30 -8.90 -6.25 -26.14
C ALA A 30 -8.74 -7.14 -24.90
N ILE A 31 -9.45 -6.81 -23.80
CA ILE A 31 -9.52 -7.63 -22.59
C ILE A 31 -10.96 -7.74 -22.11
N SER A 32 -11.42 -8.94 -21.81
CA SER A 32 -12.73 -9.14 -21.19
C SER A 32 -12.65 -8.91 -19.67
N VAL A 33 -13.71 -8.37 -19.08
CA VAL A 33 -13.79 -8.20 -17.61
C VAL A 33 -13.70 -9.54 -16.89
N ASP A 34 -14.17 -10.62 -17.50
CA ASP A 34 -14.13 -11.99 -16.95
C ASP A 34 -12.71 -12.58 -16.92
N ALA A 35 -11.80 -12.09 -17.75
CA ALA A 35 -10.39 -12.49 -17.75
C ALA A 35 -9.60 -11.83 -16.58
N VAL A 36 -10.05 -10.67 -16.08
CA VAL A 36 -9.33 -9.91 -15.06
C VAL A 36 -9.09 -10.72 -13.77
N PRO A 37 -10.06 -11.47 -13.20
CA PRO A 37 -9.80 -12.28 -12.01
C PRO A 37 -8.70 -13.33 -12.20
N SER A 38 -8.62 -13.96 -13.38
CA SER A 38 -7.58 -14.95 -13.70
C SER A 38 -6.20 -14.32 -13.82
N LEU A 39 -6.11 -13.18 -14.51
CA LEU A 39 -4.87 -12.42 -14.65
C LEU A 39 -4.42 -11.83 -13.29
N ASN A 40 -5.37 -11.37 -12.48
CA ASN A 40 -5.09 -10.88 -11.15
C ASN A 40 -4.61 -12.01 -10.21
N LYS A 41 -5.12 -13.24 -10.38
CA LYS A 41 -4.62 -14.43 -9.68
C LYS A 41 -3.17 -14.74 -10.07
N LEU A 42 -2.82 -14.62 -11.35
CA LEU A 42 -1.44 -14.76 -11.82
C LEU A 42 -0.54 -13.70 -11.19
N ALA A 43 -0.94 -12.43 -11.23
CA ALA A 43 -0.21 -11.33 -10.62
C ALA A 43 0.00 -11.53 -9.11
N PHE A 44 -1.05 -11.91 -8.38
CA PHE A 44 -1.01 -12.18 -6.95
C PHE A 44 -0.08 -13.34 -6.59
N ARG A 45 -0.06 -14.40 -7.39
CA ARG A 45 0.65 -15.65 -7.06
C ARG A 45 2.13 -15.62 -7.43
N TYR A 46 2.50 -14.86 -8.45
CA TYR A 46 3.86 -14.87 -8.99
C TYR A 46 4.53 -13.49 -8.96
N PHE A 47 3.92 -12.47 -9.52
CA PHE A 47 4.56 -11.15 -9.67
C PHE A 47 4.68 -10.39 -8.33
N MET A 48 3.60 -10.36 -7.55
CA MET A 48 3.62 -9.65 -6.26
C MET A 48 4.61 -10.24 -5.24
N PRO A 49 4.73 -11.57 -5.05
CA PRO A 49 5.73 -12.12 -4.15
C PRO A 49 7.16 -11.78 -4.56
N VAL A 50 7.46 -11.81 -5.88
CA VAL A 50 8.78 -11.44 -6.41
C VAL A 50 9.05 -9.95 -6.19
N MET A 51 8.07 -9.08 -6.41
CA MET A 51 8.18 -7.65 -6.10
C MET A 51 8.44 -7.41 -4.61
N LEU A 52 7.74 -8.12 -3.72
CA LEU A 52 7.95 -7.98 -2.28
C LEU A 52 9.32 -8.52 -1.83
N PHE A 53 9.75 -9.63 -2.42
CA PHE A 53 11.10 -10.14 -2.23
C PHE A 53 12.14 -9.08 -2.62
N ARG A 54 12.07 -8.56 -3.85
CA ARG A 54 13.00 -7.57 -4.38
C ARG A 54 13.05 -6.31 -3.52
N ASN A 55 11.90 -5.78 -3.10
CA ASN A 55 11.83 -4.58 -2.26
C ASN A 55 12.57 -4.73 -0.92
N LEU A 56 12.60 -5.96 -0.37
CA LEU A 56 13.33 -6.27 0.87
C LEU A 56 14.79 -6.61 0.60
N TYR A 57 15.06 -7.34 -0.47
CA TYR A 57 16.39 -7.69 -0.94
C TYR A 57 17.26 -6.46 -1.23
N ASP A 58 16.68 -5.43 -1.87
CA ASP A 58 17.36 -4.16 -2.18
C ASP A 58 17.55 -3.25 -0.95
N SER A 59 16.90 -3.58 0.17
CA SER A 59 17.04 -2.80 1.41
C SER A 59 18.42 -3.05 2.03
N SER A 60 19.01 -2.01 2.66
CA SER A 60 20.25 -2.15 3.42
C SER A 60 19.97 -2.01 4.91
N LEU A 61 20.45 -2.96 5.71
CA LEU A 61 20.38 -2.89 7.18
C LEU A 61 21.50 -2.01 7.77
N SER A 62 22.55 -1.70 6.99
CA SER A 62 23.72 -0.99 7.46
C SER A 62 23.42 0.48 7.77
N HIS A 63 23.72 0.91 9.01
CA HIS A 63 23.71 2.29 9.51
C HIS A 63 22.39 3.07 9.52
N ALA A 64 21.26 2.45 9.12
CA ALA A 64 19.98 3.14 8.99
C ALA A 64 18.98 2.86 10.11
N VAL A 65 19.28 1.96 11.03
CA VAL A 65 18.33 1.55 12.07
C VAL A 65 18.10 2.69 13.05
N GLN A 66 16.92 3.29 12.97
CA GLN A 66 16.42 4.25 13.94
C GLN A 66 15.32 3.58 14.77
N PRO A 67 15.63 2.97 15.92
CA PRO A 67 14.67 2.17 16.69
C PRO A 67 13.42 2.95 17.08
N ARG A 68 13.60 4.24 17.40
CA ARG A 68 12.49 5.13 17.76
C ARG A 68 11.52 5.36 16.60
N LEU A 69 12.05 5.55 15.38
CA LEU A 69 11.25 5.71 14.17
C LEU A 69 10.47 4.44 13.84
N LEU A 70 11.14 3.28 13.88
CA LEU A 70 10.51 1.99 13.60
C LEU A 70 9.45 1.62 14.63
N LEU A 71 9.76 1.79 15.92
CA LEU A 71 8.81 1.52 17.01
C LEU A 71 7.56 2.40 16.86
N PHE A 72 7.75 3.70 16.61
CA PHE A 72 6.64 4.61 16.35
C PHE A 72 5.83 4.17 15.14
N ALA A 73 6.46 3.86 14.01
CA ALA A 73 5.77 3.48 12.78
C ALA A 73 4.95 2.19 12.95
N VAL A 74 5.52 1.17 13.60
CA VAL A 74 4.83 -0.10 13.89
C VAL A 74 3.66 0.14 14.84
N ALA A 75 3.87 0.86 15.94
CA ALA A 75 2.81 1.18 16.90
C ALA A 75 1.68 2.00 16.25
N ALA A 76 2.03 2.97 15.39
CA ALA A 76 1.09 3.78 14.65
C ALA A 76 0.26 2.95 13.66
N VAL A 77 0.88 2.02 12.92
CA VAL A 77 0.17 1.11 12.00
C VAL A 77 -0.79 0.20 12.76
N LEU A 78 -0.36 -0.36 13.89
CA LEU A 78 -1.23 -1.20 14.72
C LEU A 78 -2.38 -0.39 15.34
N ALA A 79 -2.14 0.84 15.76
CA ALA A 79 -3.18 1.76 16.23
C ALA A 79 -4.17 2.11 15.11
N MET A 80 -3.69 2.45 13.90
CA MET A 80 -4.54 2.65 12.71
C MET A 80 -5.41 1.44 12.43
N TYR A 81 -4.82 0.25 12.46
CA TYR A 81 -5.53 -1.01 12.24
C TYR A 81 -6.63 -1.21 13.27
N GLY A 82 -6.32 -1.06 14.56
CA GLY A 82 -7.29 -1.19 15.65
C GLY A 82 -8.42 -0.16 15.58
N LEU A 83 -8.08 1.11 15.31
CA LEU A 83 -9.07 2.19 15.14
C LEU A 83 -9.95 1.97 13.89
N SER A 84 -9.37 1.55 12.78
CA SER A 84 -10.11 1.22 11.56
C SER A 84 -11.07 0.05 11.80
N MET A 85 -10.61 -0.98 12.52
CA MET A 85 -11.45 -2.13 12.89
C MET A 85 -12.61 -1.69 13.80
N ALA A 86 -12.35 -0.92 14.86
CA ALA A 86 -13.38 -0.43 15.77
C ALA A 86 -14.43 0.43 15.03
N LEU A 87 -13.98 1.36 14.18
CA LEU A 87 -14.85 2.22 13.39
C LEU A 87 -15.71 1.42 12.41
N VAL A 88 -15.11 0.48 11.68
CA VAL A 88 -15.83 -0.29 10.66
C VAL A 88 -16.81 -1.26 11.31
N LEU A 89 -16.44 -1.95 12.38
CA LEU A 89 -17.34 -2.85 13.10
C LEU A 89 -18.56 -2.12 13.70
N SER A 90 -18.42 -0.83 14.05
CA SER A 90 -19.53 -0.02 14.56
C SER A 90 -20.46 0.54 13.47
N THR A 91 -19.98 0.65 12.21
CA THR A 91 -20.68 1.36 11.13
C THR A 91 -21.11 0.46 9.97
N GLU A 92 -20.48 -0.71 9.81
CA GLU A 92 -20.72 -1.64 8.71
C GLU A 92 -21.09 -3.02 9.24
N LYS A 93 -22.13 -3.62 8.67
CA LYS A 93 -22.63 -4.96 9.05
C LYS A 93 -22.28 -6.03 8.01
N ASP A 94 -21.97 -5.62 6.77
CA ASP A 94 -21.62 -6.53 5.69
C ASP A 94 -20.16 -6.99 5.81
N PRO A 95 -19.91 -8.29 6.10
CA PRO A 95 -18.54 -8.80 6.27
C PRO A 95 -17.66 -8.60 5.03
N GLU A 96 -18.22 -8.69 3.82
CA GLU A 96 -17.46 -8.50 2.57
C GLU A 96 -16.94 -7.09 2.43
N LYS A 97 -17.69 -6.09 2.95
CA LYS A 97 -17.27 -4.68 2.97
C LYS A 97 -16.39 -4.34 4.17
N GLN A 98 -16.60 -5.01 5.32
CA GLN A 98 -15.81 -4.74 6.53
C GLN A 98 -14.30 -4.90 6.26
N GLY A 99 -13.88 -6.04 5.72
CA GLY A 99 -12.47 -6.30 5.43
C GLY A 99 -11.88 -5.30 4.43
N VAL A 100 -12.66 -4.89 3.43
CA VAL A 100 -12.26 -3.90 2.42
C VAL A 100 -12.08 -2.51 3.03
N LYS A 101 -13.05 -2.04 3.81
CA LYS A 101 -13.01 -0.72 4.45
C LYS A 101 -11.86 -0.62 5.46
N ILE A 102 -11.63 -1.67 6.25
CA ILE A 102 -10.49 -1.73 7.18
C ILE A 102 -9.18 -1.61 6.41
N GLN A 103 -8.96 -2.43 5.35
CA GLN A 103 -7.76 -2.32 4.53
C GLN A 103 -7.62 -0.94 3.88
N GLY A 104 -8.70 -0.39 3.36
CA GLY A 104 -8.74 0.94 2.75
C GLY A 104 -8.22 2.03 3.68
N MET A 105 -8.51 1.93 4.98
CA MET A 105 -8.14 2.93 5.97
C MET A 105 -6.69 2.81 6.44
N TYR A 106 -6.17 1.60 6.75
CA TYR A 106 -4.83 1.49 7.35
C TYR A 106 -3.71 1.22 6.36
N ARG A 107 -3.99 0.53 5.24
CA ARG A 107 -2.96 0.02 4.33
C ARG A 107 -2.55 1.03 3.29
N SER A 108 -1.30 1.46 3.31
CA SER A 108 -0.78 2.48 2.39
C SER A 108 -0.08 1.90 1.15
N ASN A 109 -0.06 2.70 0.10
CA ASN A 109 0.73 2.44 -1.12
C ASN A 109 2.15 2.99 -0.98
N LEU A 110 2.84 2.56 0.07
CA LEU A 110 4.20 3.03 0.40
C LEU A 110 5.18 2.77 -0.74
N ALA A 111 5.18 1.57 -1.30
CA ALA A 111 6.17 1.17 -2.30
C ALA A 111 6.07 1.97 -3.61
N ILE A 112 4.86 2.22 -4.10
CA ILE A 112 4.65 2.80 -5.43
C ILE A 112 4.54 4.33 -5.37
N ILE A 113 3.83 4.86 -4.37
CA ILE A 113 3.61 6.32 -4.23
C ILE A 113 4.55 6.90 -3.17
N GLY A 114 4.68 6.22 -2.04
CA GLY A 114 5.37 6.75 -0.88
C GLY A 114 6.87 6.90 -1.07
N LEU A 115 7.58 5.89 -1.59
CA LEU A 115 9.03 5.94 -1.75
C LEU A 115 9.50 7.04 -2.72
N PRO A 116 8.90 7.19 -3.92
CA PRO A 116 9.20 8.32 -4.80
C PRO A 116 8.94 9.67 -4.15
N LEU A 117 7.85 9.79 -3.38
CA LEU A 117 7.56 11.02 -2.65
C LEU A 117 8.65 11.33 -1.61
N ALA A 118 9.01 10.37 -0.75
CA ALA A 118 10.05 10.58 0.26
C ALA A 118 11.34 11.08 -0.38
N LYS A 119 11.79 10.44 -1.47
CA LYS A 119 12.97 10.83 -2.22
C LYS A 119 12.89 12.26 -2.75
N ALA A 120 11.71 12.69 -3.17
CA ALA A 120 11.51 14.03 -3.69
C ALA A 120 11.35 15.11 -2.60
N LEU A 121 10.87 14.74 -1.39
CA LEU A 121 10.75 15.67 -0.26
C LEU A 121 12.11 16.07 0.33
N VAL A 122 13.08 15.16 0.33
CA VAL A 122 14.44 15.37 0.88
C VAL A 122 15.49 14.98 -0.15
N PRO A 123 15.67 15.79 -1.24
CA PRO A 123 16.60 15.48 -2.31
C PRO A 123 18.03 15.40 -1.81
N GLY A 124 18.77 14.38 -2.26
CA GLY A 124 20.17 14.16 -1.85
C GLY A 124 20.36 13.61 -0.44
N ALA A 125 19.30 13.46 0.36
CA ALA A 125 19.41 12.85 1.67
C ALA A 125 19.56 11.32 1.59
N TYR A 126 20.20 10.76 2.62
CA TYR A 126 20.32 9.31 2.75
C TYR A 126 18.97 8.65 3.03
N MET A 127 18.53 7.79 2.14
CA MET A 127 17.19 7.17 2.15
C MET A 127 17.09 5.90 3.02
N GLY A 128 18.15 5.53 3.72
CA GLY A 128 18.18 4.34 4.59
C GLY A 128 17.00 4.24 5.58
N PRO A 129 16.65 5.31 6.33
CA PRO A 129 15.50 5.28 7.23
C PRO A 129 14.17 4.97 6.53
N VAL A 130 13.98 5.48 5.31
CA VAL A 130 12.75 5.24 4.52
C VAL A 130 12.72 3.81 3.97
N ALA A 131 13.85 3.31 3.50
CA ALA A 131 13.98 1.91 3.04
C ALA A 131 13.71 0.94 4.21
N MET A 132 14.24 1.24 5.41
CA MET A 132 13.98 0.45 6.61
C MET A 132 12.51 0.48 7.03
N LEU A 133 11.85 1.64 6.95
CA LEU A 133 10.41 1.72 7.15
C LEU A 133 9.67 0.81 6.16
N ALA A 134 10.02 0.84 4.89
CA ALA A 134 9.40 -0.03 3.88
C ALA A 134 9.64 -1.52 4.18
N ALA A 135 10.85 -1.90 4.57
CA ALA A 135 11.21 -3.28 4.90
C ALA A 135 10.41 -3.85 6.08
N VAL A 136 9.99 -3.01 7.03
CA VAL A 136 9.21 -3.44 8.21
C VAL A 136 7.71 -3.28 7.97
N ILE A 137 7.28 -2.13 7.44
CA ILE A 137 5.86 -1.78 7.36
C ILE A 137 5.15 -2.52 6.23
N VAL A 138 5.80 -2.79 5.09
CA VAL A 138 5.15 -3.51 3.97
C VAL A 138 4.82 -4.96 4.35
N PRO A 139 5.71 -5.76 4.95
CA PRO A 139 5.35 -7.08 5.47
C PRO A 139 4.23 -7.02 6.53
N LEU A 140 4.30 -6.04 7.46
CA LEU A 140 3.25 -5.85 8.47
C LEU A 140 1.88 -5.60 7.83
N PHE A 141 1.79 -4.72 6.82
CA PHE A 141 0.56 -4.50 6.07
C PHE A 141 0.04 -5.78 5.42
N ASN A 142 0.92 -6.61 4.87
CA ASN A 142 0.51 -7.86 4.23
C ASN A 142 -0.03 -8.88 5.24
N VAL A 143 0.62 -9.02 6.40
CA VAL A 143 0.14 -9.90 7.47
C VAL A 143 -1.23 -9.46 7.97
N LEU A 144 -1.38 -8.16 8.30
CA LEU A 144 -2.65 -7.61 8.76
C LEU A 144 -3.76 -7.73 7.70
N ALA A 145 -3.45 -7.56 6.41
CA ALA A 145 -4.40 -7.73 5.33
C ALA A 145 -4.87 -9.18 5.18
N VAL A 146 -3.96 -10.15 5.29
CA VAL A 146 -4.32 -11.58 5.26
C VAL A 146 -5.23 -11.91 6.45
N ILE A 147 -4.88 -11.44 7.65
CA ILE A 147 -5.72 -11.64 8.86
C ILE A 147 -7.09 -11.04 8.63
N THR A 148 -7.17 -9.78 8.21
CA THR A 148 -8.43 -9.06 8.00
C THR A 148 -9.33 -9.79 7.02
N LEU A 149 -8.84 -10.05 5.80
CA LEU A 149 -9.64 -10.69 4.76
C LEU A 149 -10.06 -12.11 5.13
N THR A 150 -9.23 -12.82 5.91
CA THR A 150 -9.57 -14.15 6.37
C THR A 150 -10.64 -14.13 7.46
N VAL A 151 -10.55 -13.20 8.43
CA VAL A 151 -11.52 -13.05 9.52
C VAL A 151 -12.91 -12.67 8.98
N PHE A 152 -12.95 -11.71 8.04
CA PHE A 152 -14.20 -11.19 7.49
C PHE A 152 -14.77 -11.99 6.30
N ARG A 153 -14.17 -13.12 5.94
CA ARG A 153 -14.73 -14.03 4.92
C ARG A 153 -15.96 -14.80 5.37
N GLY A 154 -16.39 -14.63 6.64
CA GLY A 154 -17.58 -15.30 7.19
C GLY A 154 -17.38 -16.78 7.56
N GLU A 155 -16.18 -17.32 7.44
CA GLU A 155 -15.88 -18.69 7.86
C GLU A 155 -15.53 -18.74 9.37
N LYS A 156 -16.01 -19.77 10.08
CA LYS A 156 -15.56 -20.05 11.46
C LYS A 156 -14.07 -20.38 11.45
N LEU A 157 -13.25 -19.44 11.88
CA LEU A 157 -11.79 -19.55 11.87
C LEU A 157 -11.33 -20.40 13.05
N ARG A 158 -10.66 -21.52 12.74
CA ARG A 158 -9.81 -22.22 13.71
C ARG A 158 -8.42 -21.57 13.67
N PRO A 159 -7.79 -21.25 14.82
CA PRO A 159 -6.47 -20.59 14.87
C PRO A 159 -5.40 -21.30 14.02
N ALA A 160 -5.40 -22.63 14.02
CA ALA A 160 -4.49 -23.44 13.19
C ALA A 160 -4.71 -23.23 11.68
N ARG A 161 -5.97 -23.05 11.23
CA ARG A 161 -6.28 -22.76 9.82
C ARG A 161 -5.82 -21.36 9.42
N LEU A 162 -6.05 -20.38 10.31
CA LEU A 162 -5.57 -19.01 10.11
C LEU A 162 -4.04 -18.99 9.98
N LEU A 163 -3.33 -19.62 10.91
CA LEU A 163 -1.87 -19.71 10.85
C LEU A 163 -1.38 -20.36 9.55
N ARG A 164 -2.01 -21.48 9.14
CA ARG A 164 -1.69 -22.11 7.86
C ARG A 164 -1.91 -21.17 6.68
N MET A 165 -3.02 -20.45 6.64
CA MET A 165 -3.32 -19.48 5.55
C MET A 165 -2.29 -18.34 5.50
N ILE A 166 -1.84 -17.84 6.66
CA ILE A 166 -0.76 -16.85 6.75
C ILE A 166 0.53 -17.45 6.19
N LEU A 167 0.97 -18.60 6.69
CA LEU A 167 2.24 -19.20 6.31
C LEU A 167 2.29 -19.69 4.84
N THR A 168 1.15 -20.03 4.24
CA THR A 168 1.05 -20.44 2.83
C THR A 168 0.71 -19.28 1.88
N ASN A 169 0.54 -18.07 2.39
CA ASN A 169 0.25 -16.91 1.54
C ASN A 169 1.49 -16.52 0.74
N PRO A 170 1.40 -16.44 -0.61
CA PRO A 170 2.55 -16.15 -1.46
C PRO A 170 3.20 -14.79 -1.15
N LEU A 171 2.44 -13.78 -0.73
CA LEU A 171 2.98 -12.47 -0.36
C LEU A 171 3.83 -12.55 0.92
N ILE A 172 3.39 -13.33 1.89
CA ILE A 172 4.13 -13.54 3.15
C ILE A 172 5.39 -14.35 2.89
N ILE A 173 5.30 -15.39 2.05
CA ILE A 173 6.47 -16.19 1.64
C ILE A 173 7.49 -15.30 0.93
N GLY A 174 7.07 -14.51 -0.07
CA GLY A 174 7.96 -13.58 -0.79
C GLY A 174 8.65 -12.58 0.15
N SER A 175 7.88 -12.00 1.09
CA SER A 175 8.43 -11.09 2.10
C SER A 175 9.39 -11.80 3.07
N ALA A 176 9.07 -13.02 3.53
CA ALA A 176 9.91 -13.77 4.45
C ALA A 176 11.24 -14.17 3.80
N VAL A 177 11.21 -14.61 2.54
CA VAL A 177 12.43 -14.92 1.78
C VAL A 177 13.27 -13.67 1.58
N GLY A 178 12.66 -12.53 1.22
CA GLY A 178 13.37 -11.25 1.09
C GLY A 178 14.03 -10.80 2.39
N LEU A 179 13.33 -10.93 3.53
CA LEU A 179 13.90 -10.64 4.86
C LEU A 179 15.06 -11.59 5.21
N LEU A 180 14.97 -12.88 4.84
CA LEU A 180 16.04 -13.83 5.05
C LEU A 180 17.30 -13.42 4.28
N PHE A 181 17.17 -13.11 2.99
CA PHE A 181 18.30 -12.66 2.17
C PHE A 181 18.92 -11.37 2.70
N LEU A 182 18.08 -10.42 3.13
CA LEU A 182 18.52 -9.18 3.76
C LEU A 182 19.28 -9.45 5.08
N ALA A 183 18.80 -10.39 5.90
CA ALA A 183 19.42 -10.71 7.20
C ALA A 183 20.78 -11.41 7.08
N VAL A 184 20.96 -12.26 6.04
CA VAL A 184 22.20 -13.01 5.78
C VAL A 184 23.15 -12.26 4.83
N ASP A 185 22.74 -11.11 4.33
CA ASP A 185 23.45 -10.34 3.27
C ASP A 185 23.82 -11.21 2.05
N TRP A 186 22.94 -12.13 1.70
CA TRP A 186 23.17 -13.02 0.58
C TRP A 186 22.75 -12.38 -0.73
N ARG A 187 23.66 -12.38 -1.72
CA ARG A 187 23.42 -11.81 -3.04
C ARG A 187 23.20 -12.89 -4.08
N LEU A 188 22.22 -12.65 -4.95
CA LEU A 188 21.93 -13.52 -6.08
C LEU A 188 23.00 -13.37 -7.16
N PRO A 189 23.27 -14.44 -7.95
CA PRO A 189 24.02 -14.30 -9.20
C PRO A 189 23.36 -13.28 -10.14
N ALA A 190 24.15 -12.48 -10.84
CA ALA A 190 23.68 -11.34 -11.66
C ALA A 190 22.54 -11.71 -12.64
N ALA A 191 22.59 -12.90 -13.25
CA ALA A 191 21.53 -13.35 -14.16
C ALA A 191 20.19 -13.59 -13.45
N LEU A 192 20.21 -14.12 -12.22
CA LEU A 192 19.00 -14.33 -11.42
C LEU A 192 18.47 -12.99 -10.88
N GLU A 193 19.36 -12.11 -10.44
CA GLU A 193 19.00 -10.76 -9.98
C GLU A 193 18.29 -10.00 -11.11
N ALA A 194 18.85 -9.97 -12.31
CA ALA A 194 18.24 -9.33 -13.48
C ALA A 194 16.85 -9.93 -13.82
N ALA A 195 16.67 -11.24 -13.68
CA ALA A 195 15.37 -11.87 -13.89
C ALA A 195 14.34 -11.49 -12.81
N VAL A 196 14.77 -11.45 -11.55
CA VAL A 196 13.94 -11.00 -10.42
C VAL A 196 13.51 -9.55 -10.61
N ASP A 197 14.44 -8.68 -11.02
CA ASP A 197 14.16 -7.26 -11.27
C ASP A 197 13.09 -7.08 -12.34
N GLN A 198 13.24 -7.74 -13.49
CA GLN A 198 12.28 -7.66 -14.59
C GLN A 198 10.88 -8.12 -14.17
N VAL A 199 10.77 -9.24 -13.44
CA VAL A 199 9.49 -9.75 -12.96
C VAL A 199 8.89 -8.81 -11.91
N ALA A 200 9.70 -8.29 -10.99
CA ALA A 200 9.26 -7.34 -9.96
C ALA A 200 8.73 -6.03 -10.56
N ASP A 201 9.42 -5.51 -11.56
CA ASP A 201 9.06 -4.25 -12.25
C ASP A 201 7.73 -4.37 -13.01
N MET A 202 7.36 -5.57 -13.50
CA MET A 202 6.08 -5.82 -14.15
C MET A 202 4.90 -5.82 -13.16
N ALA A 203 5.12 -6.11 -11.88
CA ALA A 203 4.03 -6.32 -10.92
C ALA A 203 3.12 -5.10 -10.80
N SER A 204 3.67 -3.92 -10.52
CA SER A 204 2.89 -2.70 -10.31
C SER A 204 2.15 -2.23 -11.56
N PRO A 205 2.76 -2.13 -12.76
CA PRO A 205 2.05 -1.79 -13.99
C PRO A 205 0.93 -2.78 -14.32
N LEU A 206 1.18 -4.08 -14.14
CA LEU A 206 0.16 -5.11 -14.40
C LEU A 206 -1.05 -4.94 -13.47
N LEU A 207 -0.83 -4.74 -12.17
CA LEU A 207 -1.91 -4.54 -11.20
C LEU A 207 -2.74 -3.29 -11.51
N LEU A 208 -2.08 -2.19 -11.89
CA LEU A 208 -2.74 -0.94 -12.27
C LEU A 208 -3.57 -1.11 -13.55
N PHE A 209 -3.02 -1.77 -14.55
CA PHE A 209 -3.72 -2.07 -15.79
C PHE A 209 -4.97 -2.93 -15.50
N LEU A 210 -4.85 -3.99 -14.71
CA LEU A 210 -5.96 -4.86 -14.33
C LEU A 210 -7.02 -4.13 -13.50
N LEU A 211 -6.62 -3.24 -12.59
CA LEU A 211 -7.53 -2.38 -11.84
C LEU A 211 -8.32 -1.47 -12.79
N GLY A 212 -7.65 -0.85 -13.78
CA GLY A 212 -8.29 -0.03 -14.80
C GLY A 212 -9.28 -0.82 -15.67
N ALA A 213 -8.90 -2.03 -16.09
CA ALA A 213 -9.79 -2.91 -16.85
C ALA A 213 -11.01 -3.39 -16.03
N PHE A 214 -10.86 -3.56 -14.73
CA PHE A 214 -11.96 -3.94 -13.82
C PHE A 214 -12.87 -2.75 -13.49
N PHE A 215 -12.33 -1.54 -13.45
CA PHE A 215 -13.01 -0.34 -12.97
C PHE A 215 -14.31 0.00 -13.70
N ARG A 216 -15.32 0.45 -12.92
CA ARG A 216 -16.63 0.90 -13.41
C ARG A 216 -17.04 2.21 -12.73
N PHE A 217 -17.35 3.24 -13.50
CA PHE A 217 -17.80 4.53 -12.96
C PHE A 217 -19.09 4.44 -12.14
N SER A 218 -19.96 3.45 -12.41
CA SER A 218 -21.19 3.22 -11.65
C SER A 218 -20.92 2.86 -10.18
N GLY A 219 -19.80 2.21 -9.88
CA GLY A 219 -19.38 1.85 -8.52
C GLY A 219 -19.16 3.09 -7.65
N LEU A 220 -18.55 4.15 -8.20
CA LEU A 220 -18.30 5.39 -7.46
C LEU A 220 -19.60 6.03 -6.91
N GLN A 221 -20.69 5.94 -7.64
CA GLN A 221 -22.00 6.43 -7.16
C GLN A 221 -22.62 5.50 -6.13
N ARG A 222 -22.54 4.18 -6.39
CA ARG A 222 -23.10 3.14 -5.52
C ARG A 222 -22.43 3.15 -4.13
N TYR A 223 -21.11 3.26 -4.08
CA TYR A 223 -20.34 3.19 -2.85
C TYR A 223 -19.89 4.56 -2.31
N ARG A 224 -20.49 5.66 -2.78
CA ARG A 224 -20.04 7.03 -2.48
C ARG A 224 -19.79 7.31 -0.99
N ARG A 225 -20.65 6.79 -0.11
CA ARG A 225 -20.54 6.99 1.34
C ARG A 225 -19.34 6.25 1.92
N ASP A 226 -19.15 5.01 1.50
CA ASP A 226 -18.03 4.18 1.94
C ASP A 226 -16.69 4.73 1.44
N ILE A 227 -16.64 5.13 0.17
CA ILE A 227 -15.46 5.76 -0.44
C ILE A 227 -15.11 7.06 0.27
N LEU A 228 -16.08 7.94 0.53
CA LEU A 228 -15.85 9.20 1.23
C LEU A 228 -15.36 8.96 2.67
N LEU A 229 -16.00 8.06 3.41
CA LEU A 229 -15.59 7.71 4.76
C LEU A 229 -14.14 7.20 4.79
N VAL A 230 -13.85 6.19 3.97
CA VAL A 230 -12.50 5.58 3.92
C VAL A 230 -11.46 6.60 3.48
N SER A 231 -11.75 7.40 2.43
CA SER A 231 -10.82 8.42 1.93
C SER A 231 -10.57 9.51 2.97
N PHE A 232 -11.59 9.98 3.66
CA PHE A 232 -11.46 10.99 4.72
C PHE A 232 -10.62 10.47 5.88
N VAL A 233 -10.93 9.28 6.38
CA VAL A 233 -10.14 8.66 7.46
C VAL A 233 -8.70 8.43 7.02
N ARG A 234 -8.50 7.87 5.83
CA ARG A 234 -7.16 7.51 5.30
C ARG A 234 -6.28 8.71 5.02
N LEU A 235 -6.83 9.76 4.40
CA LEU A 235 -6.04 10.86 3.84
C LEU A 235 -6.00 12.10 4.74
N ILE A 236 -6.93 12.21 5.70
CA ILE A 236 -7.03 13.36 6.58
C ILE A 236 -6.86 12.97 8.04
N VAL A 237 -7.76 12.12 8.57
CA VAL A 237 -7.80 11.84 10.02
C VAL A 237 -6.52 11.12 10.49
N MET A 238 -6.18 10.01 9.85
CA MET A 238 -5.01 9.21 10.24
C MET A 238 -3.69 9.96 10.06
N PRO A 239 -3.40 10.58 8.90
CA PRO A 239 -2.19 11.40 8.77
C PRO A 239 -2.17 12.56 9.75
N GLY A 240 -3.30 13.24 9.98
CA GLY A 240 -3.41 14.35 10.91
C GLY A 240 -2.98 13.97 12.33
N ILE A 241 -3.49 12.86 12.85
CA ILE A 241 -3.15 12.36 14.18
C ILE A 241 -1.69 11.89 14.21
N LEU A 242 -1.30 11.01 13.29
CA LEU A 242 -0.02 10.31 13.38
C LEU A 242 1.18 11.19 13.03
N LEU A 243 1.06 12.05 12.01
CA LEU A 243 2.15 12.97 11.66
C LEU A 243 2.32 14.06 12.72
N THR A 244 1.21 14.56 13.29
CA THR A 244 1.31 15.51 14.42
C THR A 244 1.96 14.86 15.62
N THR A 245 1.57 13.64 15.97
CA THR A 245 2.21 12.89 17.07
C THR A 245 3.70 12.66 16.80
N ALA A 246 4.08 12.26 15.59
CA ALA A 246 5.48 12.08 15.21
C ALA A 246 6.28 13.39 15.35
N TYR A 247 5.67 14.49 14.90
CA TYR A 247 6.26 15.82 15.02
C TYR A 247 6.48 16.22 16.49
N LEU A 248 5.49 16.02 17.36
CA LEU A 248 5.59 16.31 18.79
C LEU A 248 6.62 15.42 19.51
N LEU A 249 6.78 14.18 19.04
CA LEU A 249 7.82 13.28 19.54
C LEU A 249 9.23 13.63 19.02
N GLY A 250 9.39 14.67 18.21
CA GLY A 250 10.68 15.13 17.72
C GLY A 250 11.28 14.27 16.60
N ILE A 251 10.48 13.47 15.89
CA ILE A 251 10.94 12.79 14.66
C ILE A 251 11.07 13.85 13.57
N ARG A 252 12.21 13.89 12.87
CA ARG A 252 12.56 14.94 11.89
C ARG A 252 13.25 14.33 10.67
N ASP A 253 13.56 15.20 9.70
CA ASP A 253 14.37 14.91 8.51
C ASP A 253 13.84 13.76 7.66
N THR A 254 14.74 12.92 7.16
CA THR A 254 14.41 11.77 6.30
C THR A 254 13.44 10.79 6.96
N GLY A 255 13.52 10.63 8.30
CA GLY A 255 12.57 9.79 9.05
C GLY A 255 11.15 10.33 8.96
N PHE A 256 10.97 11.65 9.09
CA PHE A 256 9.65 12.27 8.98
C PHE A 256 9.10 12.21 7.54
N ALA A 257 9.93 12.45 6.54
CA ALA A 257 9.56 12.27 5.13
C ALA A 257 9.09 10.83 4.84
N GLY A 258 9.74 9.84 5.45
CA GLY A 258 9.32 8.45 5.42
C GLY A 258 7.96 8.23 6.05
N LEU A 259 7.65 8.85 7.20
CA LEU A 259 6.33 8.76 7.84
C LEU A 259 5.23 9.44 7.01
N ILE A 260 5.51 10.57 6.35
CA ILE A 260 4.56 11.15 5.37
C ILE A 260 4.25 10.11 4.28
N SER A 261 5.27 9.43 3.78
CA SER A 261 5.13 8.41 2.73
C SER A 261 4.29 7.21 3.20
N VAL A 262 4.42 6.81 4.46
CA VAL A 262 3.61 5.73 5.06
C VAL A 262 2.18 6.20 5.31
N PHE A 263 1.98 7.35 5.95
CA PHE A 263 0.67 7.71 6.50
C PHE A 263 -0.17 8.60 5.58
N ALA A 264 0.42 9.42 4.71
CA ALA A 264 -0.32 10.31 3.82
C ALA A 264 -0.57 9.75 2.42
N SER A 265 0.07 8.63 2.01
CA SER A 265 -0.16 8.04 0.69
C SER A 265 -1.52 7.34 0.58
N ALA A 266 -1.98 7.14 -0.65
CA ALA A 266 -3.24 6.46 -0.97
C ALA A 266 -3.31 5.02 -0.44
N THR A 267 -4.48 4.42 -0.51
CA THR A 267 -4.67 2.99 -0.26
C THR A 267 -3.86 2.15 -1.26
N ALA A 268 -3.24 1.08 -0.79
CA ALA A 268 -2.42 0.20 -1.63
C ALA A 268 -3.25 -0.49 -2.72
N ILE A 269 -2.73 -0.52 -3.96
CA ILE A 269 -3.33 -1.24 -5.10
C ILE A 269 -3.48 -2.72 -4.78
N ALA A 270 -2.53 -3.28 -4.05
CA ALA A 270 -2.57 -4.65 -3.57
C ALA A 270 -3.83 -4.99 -2.74
N SER A 271 -4.52 -3.98 -2.14
CA SER A 271 -5.78 -4.20 -1.42
C SER A 271 -6.88 -4.71 -2.36
N PHE A 272 -7.00 -4.14 -3.57
CA PHE A 272 -7.92 -4.65 -4.61
C PHE A 272 -7.60 -6.10 -4.98
N THR A 273 -6.35 -6.36 -5.33
CA THR A 273 -5.91 -7.70 -5.74
C THR A 273 -6.14 -8.75 -4.66
N MET A 274 -5.77 -8.44 -3.42
CA MET A 274 -5.98 -9.35 -2.29
C MET A 274 -7.47 -9.59 -2.00
N THR A 275 -8.28 -8.54 -2.04
CA THR A 275 -9.73 -8.67 -1.86
C THR A 275 -10.33 -9.59 -2.92
N GLN A 276 -9.95 -9.43 -4.19
CA GLN A 276 -10.45 -10.27 -5.27
C GLN A 276 -10.02 -11.74 -5.14
N GLN A 277 -8.82 -12.01 -4.60
CA GLN A 277 -8.31 -13.37 -4.45
C GLN A 277 -8.70 -14.05 -3.13
N MET A 278 -8.95 -13.28 -2.09
CA MET A 278 -9.21 -13.79 -0.74
C MET A 278 -10.67 -13.66 -0.29
N GLY A 279 -11.53 -13.07 -1.12
CA GLY A 279 -12.93 -12.75 -0.81
C GLY A 279 -13.08 -11.32 -0.29
N GLY A 280 -14.30 -10.79 -0.42
CA GLY A 280 -14.66 -9.42 -0.13
C GLY A 280 -15.18 -8.68 -1.36
N ASP A 281 -15.76 -7.48 -1.15
CA ASP A 281 -16.29 -6.62 -2.21
C ASP A 281 -15.14 -6.01 -3.03
N SER A 282 -14.75 -6.67 -4.12
CA SER A 282 -13.65 -6.22 -4.97
C SER A 282 -14.00 -4.97 -5.79
N GLU A 283 -15.27 -4.69 -6.06
CA GLU A 283 -15.69 -3.44 -6.72
C GLU A 283 -15.44 -2.26 -5.78
N LEU A 284 -15.90 -2.35 -4.53
CA LEU A 284 -15.62 -1.35 -3.50
C LEU A 284 -14.11 -1.17 -3.27
N ALA A 285 -13.34 -2.27 -3.23
CA ALA A 285 -11.88 -2.20 -3.04
C ALA A 285 -11.20 -1.44 -4.18
N GLY A 286 -11.57 -1.69 -5.43
CA GLY A 286 -11.06 -0.99 -6.60
C GLY A 286 -11.40 0.50 -6.57
N ASP A 287 -12.65 0.84 -6.27
CA ASP A 287 -13.14 2.22 -6.20
C ASP A 287 -12.43 3.02 -5.09
N ILE A 288 -12.20 2.41 -3.91
CA ILE A 288 -11.41 3.03 -2.83
C ILE A 288 -9.98 3.32 -3.28
N VAL A 289 -9.32 2.36 -3.95
CA VAL A 289 -7.95 2.57 -4.45
C VAL A 289 -7.90 3.71 -5.46
N VAL A 290 -8.82 3.76 -6.43
CA VAL A 290 -8.89 4.82 -7.43
C VAL A 290 -9.16 6.18 -6.79
N ALA A 291 -10.19 6.27 -5.94
CA ALA A 291 -10.56 7.52 -5.30
C ALA A 291 -9.47 8.05 -4.35
N THR A 292 -8.91 7.20 -3.50
CA THR A 292 -7.81 7.62 -2.59
C THR A 292 -6.56 8.01 -3.37
N SER A 293 -6.25 7.35 -4.50
CA SER A 293 -5.12 7.72 -5.34
C SER A 293 -5.32 9.09 -6.01
N ALA A 294 -6.54 9.42 -6.45
CA ALA A 294 -6.84 10.74 -6.98
C ALA A 294 -6.74 11.84 -5.93
N LEU A 295 -7.36 11.62 -4.77
CA LEU A 295 -7.41 12.59 -3.68
C LEU A 295 -6.05 12.78 -3.00
N CYS A 296 -5.19 11.75 -2.98
CA CYS A 296 -3.90 11.83 -2.29
C CYS A 296 -2.95 12.86 -2.91
N ILE A 297 -3.10 13.24 -4.18
CA ILE A 297 -2.27 14.28 -4.81
C ILE A 297 -2.37 15.58 -4.00
N VAL A 298 -3.60 15.99 -3.68
CA VAL A 298 -3.87 17.23 -2.94
C VAL A 298 -3.53 17.07 -1.47
N THR A 299 -3.92 15.95 -0.85
CA THR A 299 -3.72 15.75 0.59
C THR A 299 -2.25 15.54 0.95
N MET A 300 -1.49 14.79 0.14
CA MET A 300 -0.05 14.60 0.33
C MET A 300 0.71 15.92 0.15
N PHE A 301 0.33 16.73 -0.86
CA PHE A 301 0.86 18.07 -1.03
C PHE A 301 0.59 18.94 0.20
N GLY A 302 -0.64 18.94 0.70
CA GLY A 302 -1.04 19.71 1.88
C GLY A 302 -0.24 19.31 3.13
N TRP A 303 -0.14 18.00 3.42
CA TRP A 303 0.64 17.49 4.55
C TRP A 303 2.13 17.80 4.42
N SER A 304 2.70 17.62 3.21
CA SER A 304 4.11 17.92 2.95
C SER A 304 4.40 19.42 3.12
N LEU A 305 3.52 20.28 2.63
CA LEU A 305 3.66 21.72 2.77
C LEU A 305 3.57 22.15 4.25
N LEU A 306 2.56 21.68 4.97
CA LEU A 306 2.33 21.99 6.38
C LEU A 306 3.56 21.64 7.23
N PHE A 307 4.05 20.41 7.15
CA PHE A 307 5.14 19.96 7.99
C PHE A 307 6.51 20.52 7.54
N ARG A 308 6.65 20.86 6.27
CA ARG A 308 7.83 21.61 5.80
C ARG A 308 7.86 23.04 6.37
N GLN A 309 6.71 23.73 6.44
CA GLN A 309 6.63 25.04 7.08
C GLN A 309 6.89 24.99 8.59
N LEU A 310 6.56 23.88 9.23
CA LEU A 310 6.84 23.62 10.64
C LEU A 310 8.31 23.17 10.89
N GLY A 311 9.13 23.06 9.85
CA GLY A 311 10.53 22.64 9.97
C GLY A 311 10.72 21.17 10.33
N ALA A 312 9.85 20.28 9.86
CA ALA A 312 9.97 18.85 10.12
C ALA A 312 11.02 18.17 9.22
N PHE A 313 11.35 18.77 8.05
CA PHE A 313 12.35 18.31 7.08
C PHE A 313 12.71 19.41 6.07
#